data_fc9c41c72191c485ec79cacc5e939cd4
#
_entry.id   fc9c41c72191c485ec79cacc5e939cd4
#
_cell.length_a   1.000
_cell.length_b   1.000
_cell.length_c   1.000
_cell.angle_alpha   90.00
_cell.angle_beta   90.00
_cell.angle_gamma   90.00
#
_symmetry.space_group_name_H-M   'P 1'
#
loop_
_entity.id
_entity.type
_entity.pdbx_description
1 polymer ?
#
loop_
_entity_poly.entity_id
_entity_poly.type
_entity_poly.pdbx_seq_one_letter_code
_entity_poly.pdbx_strand_id
1 'polypeptide(L)'
;MAPAALPYTGATTALALRWVANAARDAVTVAHPERLLRRTRRHIALGRAVVRAGLIRARQVDRIEARLLDYFELHDVVITPTLACPPPAARAWHERGWLANVLASARYSPFTPLWNLVGWPAVTVPMGLHPRTGTPVAAQLAGPPGSESTLLRLATQLESAHPWRRVAP
;
A
#
# COMPACT_ATOMS: atom_id res chain seq x y z
N MET A 1 -20.47 -14.78 -7.75
CA MET A 1 -19.80 -14.48 -6.47
C MET A 1 -20.11 -13.03 -6.10
N ALA A 2 -20.68 -12.79 -4.95
CA ALA A 2 -20.84 -11.40 -4.47
C ALA A 2 -19.46 -10.86 -4.07
N PRO A 3 -19.11 -9.61 -4.39
CA PRO A 3 -17.89 -9.01 -3.93
C PRO A 3 -17.95 -8.86 -2.40
N ALA A 4 -17.18 -9.67 -1.68
CA ALA A 4 -17.05 -9.51 -0.25
C ALA A 4 -16.22 -8.28 0.06
N ALA A 5 -16.74 -7.38 0.89
CA ALA A 5 -16.00 -6.18 1.29
C ALA A 5 -14.84 -6.56 2.21
N LEU A 6 -13.62 -6.17 1.86
CA LEU A 6 -12.47 -6.31 2.74
C LEU A 6 -12.66 -5.53 4.05
N PRO A 7 -12.17 -6.05 5.18
CA PRO A 7 -12.38 -5.45 6.50
C PRO A 7 -11.46 -4.24 6.76
N TYR A 8 -11.65 -3.16 6.03
CA TYR A 8 -10.84 -1.93 6.17
C TYR A 8 -11.10 -1.12 7.45
N THR A 9 -12.09 -1.48 8.26
CA THR A 9 -12.46 -0.71 9.46
C THR A 9 -11.28 -0.60 10.43
N GLY A 10 -10.84 0.63 10.68
CA GLY A 10 -9.71 0.93 11.54
C GLY A 10 -8.32 0.80 10.86
N ALA A 11 -8.22 0.13 9.71
CA ALA A 11 -6.95 -0.06 9.01
C ALA A 11 -6.35 1.28 8.56
N THR A 12 -7.14 2.18 8.01
CA THR A 12 -6.67 3.49 7.54
C THR A 12 -6.04 4.31 8.66
N THR A 13 -6.67 4.34 9.83
CA THR A 13 -6.12 5.07 11.00
C THR A 13 -4.85 4.41 11.51
N ALA A 14 -4.85 3.09 11.70
CA ALA A 14 -3.68 2.35 12.15
C ALA A 14 -2.50 2.52 11.19
N LEU A 15 -2.77 2.47 9.89
CA LEU A 15 -1.78 2.70 8.84
C LEU A 15 -1.22 4.13 8.90
N ALA A 16 -2.09 5.15 8.93
CA ALA A 16 -1.65 6.55 8.93
C ALA A 16 -0.75 6.86 10.14
N LEU A 17 -1.11 6.37 11.33
CA LEU A 17 -0.31 6.53 12.55
C LEU A 17 1.06 5.87 12.42
N ARG A 18 1.12 4.63 11.90
CA ARG A 18 2.39 3.92 11.72
C ARG A 18 3.25 4.51 10.61
N TRP A 19 2.63 4.97 9.53
CA TRP A 19 3.33 5.60 8.43
C TRP A 19 4.09 6.86 8.87
N VAL A 20 3.46 7.73 9.65
CA VAL A 20 4.15 8.93 10.18
C VAL A 20 5.17 8.55 11.26
N ALA A 21 4.89 7.55 12.08
CA ALA A 21 5.81 7.08 13.12
C ALA A 21 7.06 6.41 12.55
N ASN A 22 6.93 5.63 11.49
CA ASN A 22 8.07 5.02 10.81
C ASN A 22 9.02 6.07 10.24
N ALA A 23 8.49 7.13 9.63
CA ALA A 23 9.33 8.25 9.18
C ALA A 23 10.12 8.90 10.32
N ALA A 24 9.57 8.91 11.55
CA ALA A 24 10.29 9.41 12.72
C ALA A 24 11.40 8.44 13.19
N ARG A 25 11.21 7.14 13.02
CA ARG A 25 12.23 6.11 13.29
C ARG A 25 13.35 6.16 12.26
N ASP A 26 13.01 6.20 10.98
CA ASP A 26 13.98 6.24 9.89
C ASP A 26 14.84 7.49 9.93
N ALA A 27 14.27 8.61 10.43
CA ALA A 27 15.00 9.86 10.58
C ALA A 27 16.19 9.78 11.55
N VAL A 28 16.27 8.77 12.42
CA VAL A 28 17.40 8.57 13.33
C VAL A 28 18.64 8.10 12.58
N THR A 29 18.47 7.41 11.45
CA THR A 29 19.57 6.86 10.64
C THR A 29 20.03 7.83 9.55
N VAL A 30 19.37 8.97 9.39
CA VAL A 30 19.73 9.96 8.36
C VAL A 30 21.00 10.70 8.75
N ALA A 31 22.05 10.55 7.94
CA ALA A 31 23.34 11.20 8.20
C ALA A 31 23.29 12.75 8.19
N HIS A 32 22.42 13.34 7.35
CA HIS A 32 22.30 14.77 7.16
C HIS A 32 20.84 15.25 7.29
N PRO A 33 20.26 15.25 8.52
CA PRO A 33 18.85 15.61 8.73
C PRO A 33 18.54 17.07 8.37
N GLU A 34 19.54 17.96 8.39
CA GLU A 34 19.41 19.36 7.98
C GLU A 34 19.10 19.51 6.49
N ARG A 35 19.49 18.54 5.65
CA ARG A 35 19.23 18.53 4.20
C ARG A 35 17.83 18.04 3.84
N LEU A 36 17.07 17.52 4.80
CA LEU A 36 15.70 17.06 4.57
C LEU A 36 14.79 18.22 4.16
N LEU A 37 13.92 17.96 3.21
CA LEU A 37 12.91 18.93 2.78
C LEU A 37 12.01 19.33 3.94
N ARG A 38 11.54 20.57 3.93
CA ARG A 38 10.66 21.13 4.97
C ARG A 38 9.42 20.27 5.24
N ARG A 39 8.83 19.70 4.19
CA ARG A 39 7.67 18.78 4.31
C ARG A 39 8.05 17.46 5.02
N THR A 40 9.23 16.90 4.72
CA THR A 40 9.73 15.68 5.37
C THR A 40 9.98 15.92 6.86
N ARG A 41 10.60 17.05 7.21
CA ARG A 41 10.78 17.44 8.62
C ARG A 41 9.46 17.59 9.37
N ARG A 42 8.41 18.14 8.72
CA ARG A 42 7.05 18.23 9.31
C ARG A 42 6.45 16.84 9.51
N HIS A 43 6.61 15.95 8.54
CA HIS A 43 6.16 14.56 8.63
C HIS A 43 6.82 13.85 9.81
N ILE A 44 8.13 13.96 9.95
CA ILE A 44 8.92 13.40 11.07
C ILE A 44 8.46 13.99 12.41
N ALA A 45 8.24 15.30 12.49
CA ALA A 45 7.75 15.95 13.71
C ALA A 45 6.38 15.42 14.15
N LEU A 46 5.46 15.23 13.19
CA LEU A 46 4.17 14.59 13.44
C LEU A 46 4.34 13.15 13.92
N GLY A 47 5.23 12.37 13.30
CA GLY A 47 5.55 11.01 13.73
C GLY A 47 6.07 10.94 15.16
N ARG A 48 6.97 11.85 15.55
CA ARG A 48 7.46 11.97 16.93
C ARG A 48 6.32 12.28 17.91
N ALA A 49 5.39 13.15 17.53
CA ALA A 49 4.23 13.48 18.37
C ALA A 49 3.31 12.26 18.55
N VAL A 50 3.03 11.51 17.48
CA VAL A 50 2.24 10.27 17.52
C VAL A 50 2.88 9.23 18.43
N VAL A 51 4.20 9.04 18.35
CA VAL A 51 4.94 8.11 19.22
C VAL A 51 4.88 8.54 20.68
N ARG A 52 5.14 9.82 20.98
CA ARG A 52 5.08 10.36 22.35
C ARG A 52 3.69 10.23 22.97
N ALA A 53 2.64 10.41 22.17
CA ALA A 53 1.26 10.29 22.62
C ALA A 53 0.80 8.83 22.80
N GLY A 54 1.64 7.82 22.53
CA GLY A 54 1.30 6.40 22.68
C GLY A 54 0.14 5.94 21.80
N LEU A 55 -0.06 6.58 20.63
CA LEU A 55 -1.18 6.28 19.74
C LEU A 55 -1.00 4.99 18.92
N ILE A 56 0.20 4.42 18.92
CA ILE A 56 0.51 3.18 18.21
C ILE A 56 0.39 2.02 19.19
N ARG A 57 -0.61 1.18 18.99
CA ARG A 57 -0.89 0.02 19.84
C ARG A 57 -0.89 -1.26 19.01
N ALA A 58 -0.25 -2.33 19.49
CA ALA A 58 -0.24 -3.63 18.82
C ALA A 58 -1.67 -4.10 18.50
N ARG A 59 -2.57 -4.03 19.47
CA ARG A 59 -3.99 -4.42 19.34
C ARG A 59 -4.73 -3.81 18.14
N GLN A 60 -4.21 -2.71 17.54
CA GLN A 60 -4.81 -2.15 16.32
C GLN A 60 -4.57 -3.06 15.11
N VAL A 61 -3.39 -3.67 15.01
CA VAL A 61 -3.05 -4.62 13.94
C VAL A 61 -3.70 -5.96 14.23
N ASP A 62 -3.58 -6.47 15.46
CA ASP A 62 -4.14 -7.76 15.86
C ASP A 62 -5.63 -7.88 15.50
N ARG A 63 -6.41 -6.79 15.70
CA ARG A 63 -7.84 -6.76 15.34
C ARG A 63 -8.08 -6.76 13.82
N ILE A 64 -7.17 -6.18 13.05
CA ILE A 64 -7.26 -6.15 11.59
C ILE A 64 -6.92 -7.54 11.06
N GLU A 65 -5.86 -8.15 11.59
CA GLU A 65 -5.44 -9.50 11.23
C GLU A 65 -6.53 -10.54 11.55
N ALA A 66 -7.13 -10.49 12.74
CA ALA A 66 -8.23 -11.38 13.09
C ALA A 66 -9.38 -11.32 12.06
N ARG A 67 -9.79 -10.11 11.67
CA ARG A 67 -10.86 -9.95 10.65
C ARG A 67 -10.43 -10.40 9.25
N LEU A 68 -9.15 -10.26 8.92
CA LEU A 68 -8.62 -10.77 7.65
C LEU A 68 -8.57 -12.31 7.68
N LEU A 69 -8.22 -12.93 8.79
CA LEU A 69 -8.27 -14.38 8.94
C LEU A 69 -9.70 -14.89 8.75
N ASP A 70 -10.69 -14.30 9.43
CA ASP A 70 -12.11 -14.63 9.23
C ASP A 70 -12.54 -14.49 7.75
N TYR A 71 -12.04 -13.45 7.06
CA TYR A 71 -12.31 -13.27 5.63
C TYR A 71 -11.70 -14.39 4.77
N PHE A 72 -10.48 -14.82 5.08
CA PHE A 72 -9.77 -15.87 4.35
C PHE A 72 -10.21 -17.30 4.70
N GLU A 73 -11.08 -17.49 5.70
CA GLU A 73 -11.78 -18.77 5.86
C GLU A 73 -12.70 -19.09 4.68
N LEU A 74 -13.16 -18.06 3.96
CA LEU A 74 -14.09 -18.18 2.84
C LEU A 74 -13.45 -17.86 1.48
N HIS A 75 -12.21 -17.39 1.45
CA HIS A 75 -11.53 -16.90 0.25
C HIS A 75 -10.03 -17.25 0.28
N ASP A 76 -9.51 -17.77 -0.82
CA ASP A 76 -8.08 -18.14 -0.92
C ASP A 76 -7.19 -16.94 -1.27
N VAL A 77 -7.70 -16.04 -2.11
CA VAL A 77 -6.95 -14.89 -2.66
C VAL A 77 -7.86 -13.69 -2.81
N VAL A 78 -7.32 -12.53 -2.50
CA VAL A 78 -7.93 -11.24 -2.83
C VAL A 78 -7.29 -10.68 -4.09
N ILE A 79 -8.10 -10.24 -5.04
CA ILE A 79 -7.66 -9.56 -6.25
C ILE A 79 -8.19 -8.13 -6.23
N THR A 80 -7.29 -7.17 -6.34
CA THR A 80 -7.64 -5.74 -6.46
C THR A 80 -6.84 -5.11 -7.59
N PRO A 81 -7.23 -3.95 -8.12
CA PRO A 81 -6.28 -3.12 -8.86
C PRO A 81 -5.09 -2.80 -7.95
N THR A 82 -3.87 -2.76 -8.50
CA THR A 82 -2.71 -2.29 -7.71
C THR A 82 -2.84 -0.79 -7.41
N LEU A 83 -3.30 -0.03 -8.39
CA LEU A 83 -3.50 1.42 -8.31
C LEU A 83 -4.92 1.78 -8.72
N ALA A 84 -5.51 2.79 -8.09
CA ALA A 84 -6.91 3.18 -8.32
C ALA A 84 -7.11 4.05 -9.55
N CYS A 85 -6.06 4.62 -10.10
CA CYS A 85 -6.12 5.51 -11.26
C CYS A 85 -4.79 5.53 -12.01
N PRO A 86 -4.75 6.04 -13.25
CA PRO A 86 -3.52 6.26 -13.99
C PRO A 86 -2.54 7.16 -13.21
N PRO A 87 -1.23 7.11 -13.54
CA PRO A 87 -0.23 7.95 -12.89
C PRO A 87 -0.63 9.42 -12.87
N PRO A 88 -0.42 10.13 -11.76
CA PRO A 88 -0.71 11.55 -11.68
C PRO A 88 0.17 12.31 -12.67
N ALA A 89 -0.34 13.44 -13.18
CA ALA A 89 0.42 14.29 -14.10
C ALA A 89 1.79 14.66 -13.52
N ALA A 90 2.81 14.66 -14.38
CA ALA A 90 4.14 15.14 -14.02
C ALA A 90 4.06 16.62 -13.65
N ARG A 91 4.31 16.92 -12.40
CA ARG A 91 4.26 18.28 -11.80
C ARG A 91 5.31 18.38 -10.70
N ALA A 92 5.60 19.60 -10.27
CA ALA A 92 6.46 19.85 -9.12
C ALA A 92 5.76 19.50 -7.79
N TRP A 93 5.49 18.22 -7.57
CA TRP A 93 4.83 17.70 -6.36
C TRP A 93 5.55 18.09 -5.07
N HIS A 94 6.85 18.31 -5.15
CA HIS A 94 7.69 18.76 -4.03
C HIS A 94 7.36 20.17 -3.55
N GLU A 95 6.76 21.02 -4.38
CA GLU A 95 6.32 22.37 -4.05
C GLU A 95 4.96 22.39 -3.35
N ARG A 96 4.18 21.31 -3.47
CA ARG A 96 2.85 21.21 -2.86
C ARG A 96 2.94 20.95 -1.37
N GLY A 97 1.91 21.40 -0.65
CA GLY A 97 1.79 21.16 0.78
C GLY A 97 1.75 19.66 1.12
N TRP A 98 2.19 19.33 2.34
CA TRP A 98 2.23 17.95 2.84
C TRP A 98 0.87 17.23 2.70
N LEU A 99 -0.22 17.86 3.14
CA LEU A 99 -1.56 17.26 3.10
C LEU A 99 -2.02 16.96 1.66
N ALA A 100 -1.76 17.87 0.72
CA ALA A 100 -2.11 17.66 -0.68
C ALA A 100 -1.39 16.44 -1.29
N ASN A 101 -0.12 16.22 -0.93
CA ASN A 101 0.62 15.03 -1.34
C ASN A 101 0.07 13.75 -0.69
N VAL A 102 -0.25 13.79 0.60
CA VAL A 102 -0.84 12.65 1.31
C VAL A 102 -2.17 12.23 0.68
N LEU A 103 -3.07 13.18 0.44
CA LEU A 103 -4.36 12.90 -0.18
C LEU A 103 -4.22 12.37 -1.61
N ALA A 104 -3.29 12.92 -2.39
CA ALA A 104 -3.00 12.43 -3.73
C ALA A 104 -2.48 10.98 -3.70
N SER A 105 -1.55 10.66 -2.81
CA SER A 105 -1.02 9.30 -2.63
C SER A 105 -2.09 8.32 -2.17
N ALA A 106 -2.94 8.71 -1.20
CA ALA A 106 -4.02 7.87 -0.69
C ALA A 106 -5.05 7.54 -1.79
N ARG A 107 -5.36 8.51 -2.68
CA ARG A 107 -6.25 8.27 -3.82
C ARG A 107 -5.62 7.39 -4.89
N TYR A 108 -4.31 7.52 -5.10
CA TYR A 108 -3.58 6.79 -6.12
C TYR A 108 -3.36 5.32 -5.74
N SER A 109 -2.98 5.06 -4.49
CA SER A 109 -2.63 3.72 -4.00
C SER A 109 -3.42 3.35 -2.74
N PRO A 110 -4.75 3.11 -2.83
CA PRO A 110 -5.56 2.77 -1.65
C PRO A 110 -5.48 1.30 -1.26
N PHE A 111 -5.08 0.39 -2.16
CA PHE A 111 -5.19 -1.05 -1.96
C PHE A 111 -3.95 -1.71 -1.34
N THR A 112 -2.76 -1.20 -1.64
CA THR A 112 -1.49 -1.76 -1.18
C THR A 112 -1.19 -1.58 0.31
N PRO A 113 -1.64 -0.50 0.98
CA PRO A 113 -1.21 -0.21 2.34
C PRO A 113 -1.70 -1.20 3.40
N LEU A 114 -2.82 -1.89 3.16
CA LEU A 114 -3.34 -2.89 4.10
C LEU A 114 -2.35 -4.04 4.28
N TRP A 115 -1.83 -4.56 3.19
CA TRP A 115 -0.90 -5.69 3.18
C TRP A 115 0.45 -5.31 3.81
N ASN A 116 0.93 -4.09 3.55
CA ASN A 116 2.11 -3.54 4.22
C ASN A 116 1.89 -3.35 5.73
N LEU A 117 0.67 -3.04 6.17
CA LEU A 117 0.34 -2.86 7.58
C LEU A 117 0.40 -4.18 8.34
N VAL A 118 -0.16 -5.25 7.77
CA VAL A 118 -0.22 -6.58 8.41
C VAL A 118 0.98 -7.45 8.05
N GLY A 119 1.80 -7.07 7.07
CA GLY A 119 2.98 -7.85 6.64
C GLY A 119 2.63 -9.15 5.92
N TRP A 120 1.45 -9.20 5.29
CA TRP A 120 0.96 -10.39 4.59
C TRP A 120 1.40 -10.42 3.12
N PRO A 121 1.50 -11.63 2.51
CA PRO A 121 1.95 -11.79 1.14
C PRO A 121 1.07 -11.04 0.13
N ALA A 122 1.72 -10.34 -0.77
CA ALA A 122 1.06 -9.72 -1.92
C ALA A 122 2.01 -9.67 -3.12
N VAL A 123 1.47 -9.87 -4.32
CA VAL A 123 2.20 -9.81 -5.58
C VAL A 123 1.43 -8.97 -6.59
N THR A 124 2.14 -8.22 -7.41
CA THR A 124 1.55 -7.43 -8.51
C THR A 124 1.82 -8.12 -9.84
N VAL A 125 0.76 -8.28 -10.63
CA VAL A 125 0.79 -8.92 -11.95
C VAL A 125 0.37 -7.90 -13.00
N PRO A 126 1.16 -7.68 -14.07
CA PRO A 126 0.76 -6.84 -15.19
C PRO A 126 -0.51 -7.36 -15.86
N MET A 127 -1.42 -6.45 -16.22
CA MET A 127 -2.71 -6.77 -16.85
C MET A 127 -2.94 -6.03 -18.18
N GLY A 128 -1.86 -5.52 -18.79
CA GLY A 128 -1.91 -4.79 -20.04
C GLY A 128 -1.78 -3.28 -19.88
N LEU A 129 -2.37 -2.53 -20.80
CA LEU A 129 -2.25 -1.07 -20.88
C LEU A 129 -3.62 -0.41 -20.70
N HIS A 130 -3.64 0.71 -20.02
CA HIS A 130 -4.85 1.52 -19.86
C HIS A 130 -5.28 2.10 -21.23
N PRO A 131 -6.54 1.90 -21.68
CA PRO A 131 -6.96 2.15 -23.07
C PRO A 131 -6.84 3.61 -23.51
N ARG A 132 -6.95 4.57 -22.58
CA ARG A 132 -6.87 6.00 -22.90
C ARG A 132 -5.49 6.61 -22.72
N THR A 133 -4.67 6.07 -21.81
CA THR A 133 -3.38 6.69 -21.46
C THR A 133 -2.18 5.89 -21.93
N GLY A 134 -2.36 4.63 -22.34
CA GLY A 134 -1.26 3.73 -22.69
C GLY A 134 -0.35 3.34 -21.49
N THR A 135 -0.68 3.78 -20.28
CA THR A 135 0.11 3.43 -19.09
C THR A 135 -0.16 2.00 -18.64
N PRO A 136 0.83 1.29 -18.08
CA PRO A 136 0.64 -0.06 -17.57
C PRO A 136 -0.44 -0.10 -16.49
N VAL A 137 -1.28 -1.12 -16.55
CA VAL A 137 -2.23 -1.49 -15.48
C VAL A 137 -1.83 -2.82 -14.88
N ALA A 138 -2.13 -3.01 -13.61
CA ALA A 138 -1.76 -4.21 -12.90
C ALA A 138 -2.82 -4.60 -11.86
N ALA A 139 -2.95 -5.91 -11.63
CA ALA A 139 -3.70 -6.46 -10.52
C ALA A 139 -2.76 -6.79 -9.36
N GLN A 140 -3.22 -6.57 -8.15
CA GLN A 140 -2.58 -7.04 -6.93
C GLN A 140 -3.30 -8.29 -6.45
N LEU A 141 -2.56 -9.36 -6.25
CA LEU A 141 -3.01 -10.59 -5.61
C LEU A 141 -2.48 -10.59 -4.18
N ALA A 142 -3.33 -10.86 -3.20
CA ALA A 142 -2.92 -10.93 -1.81
C ALA A 142 -3.61 -12.10 -1.10
N GLY A 143 -2.96 -12.64 -0.08
CA GLY A 143 -3.44 -13.80 0.65
C GLY A 143 -2.96 -13.84 2.10
N PRO A 144 -3.42 -14.83 2.87
CA PRO A 144 -3.01 -15.01 4.26
C PRO A 144 -1.53 -15.40 4.36
N PRO A 145 -0.93 -15.35 5.56
CA PRO A 145 0.44 -15.83 5.78
C PRO A 145 0.66 -17.26 5.26
N GLY A 146 1.77 -17.48 4.56
CA GLY A 146 2.09 -18.78 3.95
C GLY A 146 1.45 -19.04 2.58
N SER A 147 0.71 -18.07 2.02
CA SER A 147 0.06 -18.22 0.69
C SER A 147 0.96 -17.86 -0.49
N GLU A 148 2.26 -17.58 -0.29
CA GLU A 148 3.18 -17.12 -1.33
C GLU A 148 3.18 -18.06 -2.55
N SER A 149 3.22 -19.37 -2.33
CA SER A 149 3.21 -20.36 -3.42
C SER A 149 1.89 -20.35 -4.21
N THR A 150 0.76 -20.12 -3.55
CA THR A 150 -0.55 -19.98 -4.19
C THR A 150 -0.63 -18.73 -5.03
N LEU A 151 -0.16 -17.60 -4.50
CA LEU A 151 -0.11 -16.33 -5.22
C LEU A 151 0.81 -16.40 -6.45
N LEU A 152 1.98 -17.03 -6.33
CA LEU A 152 2.90 -17.19 -7.45
C LEU A 152 2.34 -18.13 -8.54
N ARG A 153 1.66 -19.23 -8.15
CA ARG A 153 0.99 -20.10 -9.12
C ARG A 153 -0.13 -19.38 -9.87
N LEU A 154 -0.94 -18.58 -9.16
CA LEU A 154 -1.98 -17.78 -9.79
C LEU A 154 -1.38 -16.71 -10.71
N ALA A 155 -0.32 -16.04 -10.28
CA ALA A 155 0.41 -15.08 -11.11
C ALA A 155 0.93 -15.71 -12.40
N THR A 156 1.50 -16.91 -12.32
CA THR A 156 1.95 -17.69 -13.50
C THR A 156 0.80 -18.06 -14.44
N GLN A 157 -0.36 -18.44 -13.91
CA GLN A 157 -1.55 -18.71 -14.72
C GLN A 157 -2.03 -17.46 -15.47
N LEU A 158 -2.06 -16.32 -14.77
CA LEU A 158 -2.43 -15.04 -15.39
C LEU A 158 -1.43 -14.60 -16.46
N GLU A 159 -0.12 -14.77 -16.20
CA GLU A 159 0.93 -14.50 -17.19
C GLU A 159 0.78 -15.38 -18.42
N SER A 160 0.48 -16.66 -18.24
CA SER A 160 0.29 -17.60 -19.34
C SER A 160 -0.95 -17.27 -20.17
N ALA A 161 -2.04 -16.82 -19.52
CA ALA A 161 -3.28 -16.44 -20.19
C ALA A 161 -3.19 -15.09 -20.91
N HIS A 162 -2.41 -14.15 -20.36
CA HIS A 162 -2.24 -12.80 -20.88
C HIS A 162 -0.76 -12.37 -20.82
N PRO A 163 0.08 -12.88 -21.75
CA PRO A 163 1.51 -12.55 -21.79
C PRO A 163 1.74 -11.06 -21.93
N TRP A 164 2.69 -10.52 -21.19
CA TRP A 164 3.10 -9.12 -21.26
C TRP A 164 4.55 -8.95 -21.70
N ARG A 165 4.87 -7.78 -22.21
CA ARG A 165 6.26 -7.44 -22.54
C ARG A 165 7.09 -7.33 -21.25
N ARG A 166 8.22 -8.05 -21.18
CA ARG A 166 9.15 -8.03 -20.03
C ARG A 166 10.17 -6.90 -20.10
N VAL A 167 10.29 -6.26 -21.23
CA VAL A 167 11.21 -5.14 -21.49
C VAL A 167 10.42 -3.94 -22.04
N ALA A 168 10.86 -2.74 -21.70
CA ALA A 168 10.33 -1.54 -22.31
C ALA A 168 10.62 -1.52 -23.81
N PRO A 169 9.75 -0.90 -24.61
CA PRO A 169 9.97 -0.71 -26.05
C PRO A 169 11.20 0.16 -26.31
#